data_3c613cefeaa78163c5357ecd69371978
#
_entry.id   3c613cefeaa78163c5357ecd69371978
#
_cell.length_a   1.000
_cell.length_b   1.000
_cell.length_c   1.000
_cell.angle_alpha   90.00
_cell.angle_beta   90.00
_cell.angle_gamma   90.00
#
_symmetry.space_group_name_H-M   'P 1'
#
loop_
_entity.id
_entity.type
_entity.pdbx_description
1 polymer ?
#
loop_
_entity_poly.entity_id
_entity_poly.type
_entity_poly.pdbx_seq_one_letter_code
_entity_poly.pdbx_strand_id
1 'polypeptide(L)' 'MNTLTTAEWIERCALRIVELDQQIARDEARGLAREFRSFERTAAMVPEAAVDFVATELSHPAPRFERRADPRA' A
#
# COMPACT_ATOMS: atom_id res chain seq x y z
N MET A 1 21.53 -8.90 -5.74
CA MET A 1 20.51 -8.28 -6.01
C MET A 1 19.36 -8.86 -5.46
N ASN A 2 18.58 -8.12 -4.89
CA ASN A 2 17.48 -8.58 -4.29
C ASN A 2 16.33 -8.52 -5.13
N THR A 3 15.78 -9.61 -5.51
CA THR A 3 14.62 -9.64 -6.36
C THR A 3 13.50 -10.25 -5.59
N LEU A 4 12.51 -9.49 -5.30
CA LEU A 4 11.36 -10.00 -4.60
C LEU A 4 10.38 -10.61 -5.60
N THR A 5 9.77 -11.71 -5.21
CA THR A 5 8.65 -12.21 -5.99
C THR A 5 7.49 -11.26 -5.81
N THR A 6 6.52 -11.36 -6.69
CA THR A 6 5.32 -10.54 -6.57
C THR A 6 4.65 -10.77 -5.22
N ALA A 7 4.58 -12.03 -4.79
CA ALA A 7 3.95 -12.35 -3.51
C ALA A 7 4.70 -11.71 -2.35
N GLU A 8 6.02 -11.77 -2.38
CA GLU A 8 6.83 -11.16 -1.33
C GLU A 8 6.65 -9.65 -1.29
N TRP A 9 6.61 -9.05 -2.46
CA TRP A 9 6.44 -7.62 -2.57
C TRP A 9 5.10 -7.20 -1.96
N ILE A 10 4.04 -7.93 -2.30
CA ILE A 10 2.71 -7.64 -1.78
C ILE A 10 2.67 -7.81 -0.27
N GLU A 11 3.28 -8.89 0.25
CA GLU A 11 3.28 -9.11 1.69
C GLU A 11 4.01 -8.00 2.43
N ARG A 12 5.11 -7.55 1.90
CA ARG A 12 5.85 -6.48 2.56
C ARG A 12 5.09 -5.16 2.52
N CYS A 13 4.39 -4.90 1.44
CA CYS A 13 3.53 -3.74 1.37
C CYS A 13 2.43 -3.83 2.41
N ALA A 14 1.81 -5.00 2.51
CA ALA A 14 0.71 -5.18 3.45
C ALA A 14 1.17 -4.95 4.89
N LEU A 15 2.34 -5.46 5.23
CA LEU A 15 2.87 -5.25 6.57
C LEU A 15 3.10 -3.76 6.85
N ARG A 16 3.63 -3.07 5.88
CA ARG A 16 3.88 -1.64 6.06
C ARG A 16 2.58 -0.87 6.18
N ILE A 17 1.56 -1.25 5.42
CA ILE A 17 0.25 -0.60 5.50
C ILE A 17 -0.32 -0.78 6.90
N VAL A 18 -0.23 -1.99 7.43
CA VAL A 18 -0.75 -2.27 8.77
C VAL A 18 0.02 -1.48 9.83
N GLU A 19 1.32 -1.28 9.61
CA GLU A 19 2.10 -0.48 10.55
C GLU A 19 1.63 0.97 10.57
N LEU A 20 1.24 1.48 9.44
CA LEU A 20 0.82 2.87 9.36
C LEU A 20 -0.63 3.06 9.73
N ASP A 21 -1.46 2.06 9.48
CA ASP A 21 -2.88 2.16 9.78
C ASP A 21 -3.31 0.88 10.45
N GLN A 22 -3.30 0.88 11.76
CA GLN A 22 -3.53 -0.33 12.51
C GLN A 22 -4.97 -0.77 12.54
N GLN A 23 -5.85 0.04 11.99
CA GLN A 23 -7.24 -0.32 11.95
C GLN A 23 -7.60 -1.11 10.71
N ILE A 24 -6.72 -1.21 9.76
CA ILE A 24 -7.01 -1.94 8.55
C ILE A 24 -6.70 -3.41 8.75
N ALA A 25 -7.55 -4.28 8.21
CA ALA A 25 -7.32 -5.71 8.31
C ALA A 25 -6.19 -6.13 7.38
N ARG A 26 -5.49 -7.21 7.74
CA ARG A 26 -4.39 -7.68 6.94
C ARG A 26 -4.81 -8.05 5.54
N ASP A 27 -5.96 -8.68 5.41
CA ASP A 27 -6.46 -9.05 4.09
C ASP A 27 -6.77 -7.83 3.24
N GLU A 28 -7.28 -6.81 3.86
CA GLU A 28 -7.57 -5.59 3.16
C GLU A 28 -6.28 -4.91 2.74
N ALA A 29 -5.27 -4.95 3.61
CA ALA A 29 -3.98 -4.39 3.28
C ALA A 29 -3.35 -5.12 2.09
N ARG A 30 -3.53 -6.44 2.02
CA ARG A 30 -3.02 -7.18 0.88
C ARG A 30 -3.71 -6.76 -0.41
N GLY A 31 -5.02 -6.50 -0.32
CA GLY A 31 -5.76 -6.04 -1.48
C GLY A 31 -5.22 -4.72 -1.99
N LEU A 32 -4.93 -3.80 -1.08
CA LEU A 32 -4.34 -2.53 -1.45
C LEU A 32 -2.95 -2.72 -2.05
N ALA A 33 -2.18 -3.63 -1.47
CA ALA A 33 -0.84 -3.89 -1.96
C ALA A 33 -0.88 -4.43 -3.39
N ARG A 34 -1.87 -5.23 -3.70
CA ARG A 34 -2.02 -5.73 -5.06
C ARG A 34 -2.31 -4.60 -6.01
N GLU A 35 -3.10 -3.64 -5.58
CA GLU A 35 -3.37 -2.47 -6.41
C GLU A 35 -2.11 -1.66 -6.63
N PHE A 36 -1.29 -1.50 -5.61
CA PHE A 36 -0.03 -0.78 -5.76
C PHE A 36 0.86 -1.49 -6.75
N ARG A 37 0.83 -2.82 -6.74
CA ARG A 37 1.66 -3.59 -7.65
C ARG A 37 1.20 -3.46 -9.09
N SER A 38 -0.06 -3.16 -9.29
CA SER A 38 -0.59 -3.03 -10.64
C SER A 38 -0.24 -1.70 -11.30
N PHE A 39 0.24 -0.72 -10.54
CA PHE A 39 0.65 0.55 -11.11
C PHE A 39 2.15 0.56 -11.31
N GLU A 40 2.56 0.92 -12.53
CA GLU A 40 3.95 0.89 -12.89
C GLU A 40 4.81 1.69 -11.95
N ARG A 41 4.34 2.83 -11.57
CA ARG A 41 5.12 3.71 -10.72
C ARG A 41 5.46 3.08 -9.38
N THR A 42 4.46 2.56 -8.69
CA THR A 42 4.70 1.97 -7.38
C THR A 42 5.32 0.60 -7.49
N ALA A 43 5.02 -0.13 -8.55
CA ALA A 43 5.61 -1.46 -8.74
C ALA A 43 7.11 -1.40 -8.91
N ALA A 44 7.62 -0.26 -9.38
CA ALA A 44 9.06 -0.10 -9.57
C ALA A 44 9.79 0.28 -8.29
N MET A 45 9.07 0.54 -7.22
CA MET A 45 9.67 0.93 -5.95
C MET A 45 9.85 -0.28 -5.06
N VAL A 46 10.72 -0.17 -4.07
CA VAL A 46 10.73 -1.20 -3.04
C VAL A 46 9.39 -1.10 -2.30
N PRO A 47 8.91 -2.20 -1.70
CA PRO A 47 7.56 -2.21 -1.15
C PRO A 47 7.29 -1.11 -0.13
N GLU A 48 8.22 -0.92 0.79
CA GLU A 48 8.02 0.08 1.83
C GLU A 48 7.98 1.48 1.26
N ALA A 49 8.80 1.74 0.26
CA ALA A 49 8.79 3.05 -0.37
C ALA A 49 7.50 3.29 -1.13
N ALA A 50 6.97 2.25 -1.75
CA ALA A 50 5.71 2.37 -2.48
C ALA A 50 4.59 2.74 -1.53
N VAL A 51 4.54 2.10 -0.37
CA VAL A 51 3.52 2.39 0.61
C VAL A 51 3.67 3.81 1.13
N ASP A 52 4.89 4.20 1.45
CA ASP A 52 5.14 5.55 1.97
C ASP A 52 4.78 6.61 0.95
N PHE A 53 5.04 6.33 -0.32
CA PHE A 53 4.69 7.25 -1.38
C PHE A 53 3.17 7.45 -1.45
N VAL A 54 2.42 6.35 -1.40
CA VAL A 54 0.97 6.43 -1.45
C VAL A 54 0.43 7.09 -0.18
N ALA A 55 1.01 6.78 0.95
CA ALA A 55 0.58 7.39 2.21
C ALA A 55 0.75 8.89 2.17
N THR A 56 1.85 9.35 1.59
CA THR A 56 2.09 10.78 1.45
C THR A 56 1.03 11.42 0.58
N GLU A 57 0.63 10.72 -0.48
CA GLU A 57 -0.39 11.25 -1.37
C GLU A 57 -1.77 11.32 -0.72
N LEU A 58 -2.05 10.36 0.15
CA LEU A 58 -3.35 10.29 0.76
C LEU A 58 -3.47 11.02 2.09
N SER A 59 -2.36 11.29 2.72
CA SER A 59 -2.44 11.67 4.07
C SER A 59 -2.58 13.11 4.28
N HIS A 60 -3.43 13.45 5.14
CA HIS A 60 -3.64 14.74 5.53
C HIS A 60 -4.66 14.75 6.57
N PRO A 61 -4.40 14.63 7.77
CA PRO A 61 -3.12 14.62 8.41
C PRO A 61 -2.58 13.25 8.63
N ALA A 62 -3.36 12.22 8.48
CA ALA A 62 -2.88 10.89 8.76
C ALA A 62 -3.15 9.97 7.59
N PRO A 63 -2.30 9.00 7.35
CA PRO A 63 -2.51 8.10 6.23
C PRO A 63 -3.78 7.30 6.43
N ARG A 64 -4.54 7.15 5.38
CA ARG A 64 -5.73 6.33 5.40
C ARG A 64 -5.78 5.56 4.12
N PHE A 65 -5.89 4.27 4.24
CA PHE A 65 -5.87 3.41 3.07
C PHE A 65 -7.25 2.86 2.83
N GLU A 66 -8.16 3.74 2.36
CA GLU A 66 -9.48 3.30 2.06
C GLU A 66 -9.63 3.02 0.62
N ARG A 67 -10.29 1.91 0.30
CA ARG A 67 -10.42 1.52 -1.02
C ARG A 67 -11.30 2.36 -1.78
N ARG A 68 -12.30 2.94 -1.33
CA ARG A 68 -13.16 3.55 -2.11
C ARG A 68 -13.20 4.84 -1.95
N ALA A 69 -13.23 5.39 -2.68
CA ALA A 69 -13.22 6.66 -2.59
C ALA A 69 -14.37 7.31 -2.76
N ASP A 70 -14.97 7.72 -2.75
CA ASP A 70 -15.95 8.30 -3.06
C ASP A 70 -16.52 9.12 -2.56
N PRO A 71 -16.68 9.66 -2.54
CA PRO A 71 -17.34 10.35 -2.20
C PRO A 71 -18.18 11.15 -2.46
N ARG A 72 -18.40 11.31 -2.81
CA ARG A 72 -19.01 12.03 -3.04
C ARG A 72 -19.48 12.37 -2.94
N ALA A 73 -19.31 12.19 -2.75
CA ALA A 73 -19.75 12.61 -2.66
C ALA A 73 -20.18 12.98 -2.64
#